data_492dc0b96d719819cf59e495e5fa8afd
#
_entry.id   492dc0b96d719819cf59e495e5fa8afd
#
_cell.length_a   1.000
_cell.length_b   1.000
_cell.length_c   1.000
_cell.angle_alpha   90.00
_cell.angle_beta   90.00
_cell.angle_gamma   90.00
#
_symmetry.space_group_name_H-M   'P 1'
#
loop_
_entity.id
_entity.type
_entity.pdbx_description
1 polymer ?
#
loop_
_entity_poly.entity_id
_entity_poly.type
_entity_poly.pdbx_seq_one_letter_code
_entity_poly.pdbx_strand_id
1 'polypeptide(L)'
;GPNGSGKSTLSYVVAGHPDYESTGEIIFKSERHKAKAVDLIDLTPEDRANLGIFLAFQTPEEVEGVSFLEVMRLIINNRRSKKDKVNQFNFRKQVIELSKKVGLKNFKPYRDLNVGFSGGEKKKAEILQMLLLDPEVIILDEPDSGLDIDSIDNLANIINEEKKKNKTIILISHHKDLLSKVDIDALYILKNGNISKKQKPQILEEIYKTGFEAL
;
A
#
# COMPACT_ATOMS: atom_id res chain seq x y z
N GLY A 1 -13.72 10.81 -2.06
CA GLY A 1 -14.97 10.64 -2.81
C GLY A 1 -15.92 9.67 -2.14
N PRO A 2 -17.23 9.67 -2.47
CA PRO A 2 -18.23 8.79 -1.87
C PRO A 2 -17.97 7.31 -2.20
N ASN A 3 -18.70 6.40 -1.52
CA ASN A 3 -18.62 4.97 -1.84
C ASN A 3 -19.11 4.73 -3.26
N GLY A 4 -18.50 3.75 -3.96
CA GLY A 4 -18.82 3.45 -5.35
C GLY A 4 -18.30 4.47 -6.39
N SER A 5 -17.51 5.48 -6.00
CA SER A 5 -16.97 6.48 -6.94
C SER A 5 -15.81 5.97 -7.82
N GLY A 6 -15.30 4.76 -7.58
CA GLY A 6 -14.21 4.14 -8.35
C GLY A 6 -12.82 4.23 -7.74
N LYS A 7 -12.69 4.56 -6.43
CA LYS A 7 -11.38 4.69 -5.77
C LYS A 7 -10.57 3.38 -5.80
N SER A 8 -11.17 2.29 -5.36
CA SER A 8 -10.54 0.97 -5.38
C SER A 8 -10.30 0.48 -6.81
N THR A 9 -11.22 0.77 -7.74
CA THR A 9 -11.03 0.47 -9.16
C THR A 9 -9.77 1.14 -9.70
N LEU A 10 -9.55 2.41 -9.37
CA LEU A 10 -8.33 3.12 -9.76
C LEU A 10 -7.07 2.43 -9.19
N SER A 11 -7.10 2.02 -7.93
CA SER A 11 -6.00 1.31 -7.28
C SER A 11 -5.69 -0.01 -7.99
N TYR A 12 -6.72 -0.78 -8.32
CA TYR A 12 -6.58 -2.05 -9.04
C TYR A 12 -6.05 -1.85 -10.47
N VAL A 13 -6.56 -0.84 -11.19
CA VAL A 13 -6.06 -0.50 -12.53
C VAL A 13 -4.57 -0.12 -12.49
N VAL A 14 -4.13 0.69 -11.53
CA VAL A 14 -2.71 1.06 -11.39
C VAL A 14 -1.85 -0.14 -11.01
N ALA A 15 -2.37 -1.05 -10.18
CA ALA A 15 -1.67 -2.30 -9.82
C ALA A 15 -1.70 -3.37 -10.93
N GLY A 16 -2.54 -3.20 -11.96
CA GLY A 16 -2.65 -4.14 -13.09
C GLY A 16 -3.53 -5.34 -12.82
N HIS A 17 -4.53 -5.20 -11.95
CA HIS A 17 -5.43 -6.32 -11.63
C HIS A 17 -6.14 -6.85 -12.89
N PRO A 18 -6.12 -8.17 -13.15
CA PRO A 18 -6.56 -8.76 -14.43
C PRO A 18 -8.06 -8.60 -14.71
N ASP A 19 -8.88 -8.37 -13.70
CA ASP A 19 -10.33 -8.19 -13.86
C ASP A 19 -10.71 -6.81 -14.41
N TYR A 20 -9.74 -5.92 -14.60
CA TYR A 20 -9.98 -4.53 -15.03
C TYR A 20 -9.28 -4.25 -16.36
N GLU A 21 -10.06 -4.00 -17.41
CA GLU A 21 -9.54 -3.45 -18.65
C GLU A 21 -9.37 -1.94 -18.55
N SER A 22 -8.27 -1.42 -19.07
CA SER A 22 -7.98 0.01 -19.05
C SER A 22 -7.47 0.50 -20.40
N THR A 23 -7.76 1.76 -20.71
CA THR A 23 -7.29 2.44 -21.92
C THR A 23 -6.63 3.76 -21.57
N GLY A 24 -5.71 4.23 -22.42
CA GLY A 24 -4.96 5.44 -22.18
C GLY A 24 -3.52 5.13 -21.78
N GLU A 25 -2.92 5.92 -20.90
CA GLU A 25 -1.52 5.81 -20.48
C GLU A 25 -1.40 5.90 -18.98
N ILE A 26 -0.56 5.04 -18.37
CA ILE A 26 -0.18 5.10 -16.96
C ILE A 26 1.35 5.19 -16.89
N ILE A 27 1.88 6.38 -16.79
CA ILE A 27 3.32 6.61 -16.90
C ILE A 27 3.99 6.53 -15.52
N PHE A 28 4.84 5.53 -15.36
CA PHE A 28 5.70 5.35 -14.19
C PHE A 28 7.10 5.92 -14.48
N LYS A 29 7.60 6.73 -13.55
CA LYS A 29 8.97 7.28 -13.58
C LYS A 29 9.66 6.91 -12.27
N SER A 30 10.83 6.29 -12.38
CA SER A 30 11.63 5.87 -11.24
C SER A 30 13.03 6.45 -11.30
N GLU A 31 13.48 7.04 -10.21
CA GLU A 31 14.89 7.44 -10.06
C GLU A 31 15.79 6.25 -9.74
N ARG A 32 15.28 5.24 -9.02
CA ARG A 32 16.05 4.04 -8.64
C ARG A 32 16.47 3.22 -9.85
N HIS A 33 15.59 3.08 -10.82
CA HIS A 33 15.85 2.26 -12.00
C HIS A 33 16.58 3.01 -13.10
N LYS A 34 16.92 4.32 -12.94
CA LYS A 34 17.49 5.19 -13.99
C LYS A 34 16.76 5.02 -15.34
N ALA A 35 15.53 4.55 -15.26
CA ALA A 35 14.74 4.12 -16.38
C ALA A 35 14.08 5.34 -17.04
N LYS A 36 13.99 5.29 -18.36
CA LYS A 36 13.03 6.10 -19.11
C LYS A 36 11.64 5.86 -18.52
N ALA A 37 10.76 6.84 -18.64
CA ALA A 37 9.35 6.67 -18.31
C ALA A 37 8.81 5.37 -18.94
N VAL A 38 8.10 4.56 -18.15
CA VAL A 38 7.52 3.28 -18.56
C VAL A 38 6.02 3.43 -18.53
N ASP A 39 5.33 3.07 -19.61
CA ASP A 39 3.88 2.94 -19.58
C ASP A 39 3.53 1.59 -18.96
N LEU A 40 2.67 1.64 -17.95
CA LEU A 40 2.25 0.45 -17.19
C LEU A 40 1.09 -0.30 -17.87
N ILE A 41 0.43 0.30 -18.88
CA ILE A 41 -0.87 -0.19 -19.37
C ILE A 41 -0.81 -1.66 -19.81
N ASP A 42 0.25 -2.04 -20.51
CA ASP A 42 0.45 -3.39 -21.04
C ASP A 42 1.27 -4.31 -20.11
N LEU A 43 1.68 -3.82 -18.94
CA LEU A 43 2.47 -4.61 -18.00
C LEU A 43 1.60 -5.48 -17.11
N THR A 44 2.07 -6.70 -16.88
CA THR A 44 1.43 -7.63 -15.93
C THR A 44 1.51 -7.10 -14.49
N PRO A 45 0.65 -7.56 -13.58
CA PRO A 45 0.77 -7.23 -12.15
C PRO A 45 2.17 -7.54 -11.57
N GLU A 46 2.76 -8.67 -12.00
CA GLU A 46 4.10 -9.08 -11.59
C GLU A 46 5.17 -8.06 -12.06
N ASP A 47 5.10 -7.63 -13.32
CA ASP A 47 6.04 -6.63 -13.86
C ASP A 47 5.93 -5.31 -13.11
N ARG A 48 4.69 -4.84 -12.84
CA ARG A 48 4.46 -3.62 -12.07
C ARG A 48 4.98 -3.75 -10.62
N ALA A 49 4.75 -4.89 -10.00
CA ALA A 49 5.30 -5.17 -8.67
C ALA A 49 6.85 -5.17 -8.70
N ASN A 50 7.47 -5.75 -9.73
CA ASN A 50 8.92 -5.76 -9.90
C ASN A 50 9.51 -4.37 -10.15
N LEU A 51 8.74 -3.46 -10.77
CA LEU A 51 9.09 -2.04 -10.88
C LEU A 51 9.01 -1.30 -9.53
N GLY A 52 8.44 -1.89 -8.50
CA GLY A 52 8.32 -1.29 -7.17
C GLY A 52 6.96 -0.65 -6.91
N ILE A 53 5.90 -1.12 -7.54
CA ILE A 53 4.53 -0.73 -7.22
C ILE A 53 3.96 -1.75 -6.23
N PHE A 54 3.38 -1.26 -5.15
CA PHE A 54 2.74 -2.07 -4.11
C PHE A 54 1.31 -1.60 -3.88
N LEU A 55 0.39 -2.54 -3.82
CA LEU A 55 -1.00 -2.31 -3.43
C LEU A 55 -1.32 -3.07 -2.15
N ALA A 56 -1.75 -2.34 -1.11
CA ALA A 56 -2.43 -2.94 0.03
C ALA A 56 -3.91 -3.08 -0.29
N PHE A 57 -4.40 -4.30 -0.28
CA PHE A 57 -5.79 -4.61 -0.62
C PHE A 57 -6.76 -4.21 0.50
N GLN A 58 -7.98 -3.87 0.13
CA GLN A 58 -9.04 -3.63 1.12
C GLN A 58 -9.29 -4.87 1.99
N THR A 59 -9.23 -6.08 1.40
CA THR A 59 -9.34 -7.35 2.10
C THR A 59 -8.17 -8.26 1.73
N PRO A 60 -7.16 -8.41 2.63
CA PRO A 60 -6.02 -9.28 2.36
C PRO A 60 -6.40 -10.76 2.33
N GLU A 61 -5.97 -11.47 1.29
CA GLU A 61 -6.24 -12.88 1.09
C GLU A 61 -5.46 -13.77 2.06
N GLU A 62 -6.04 -14.93 2.39
CA GLU A 62 -5.38 -15.99 3.15
C GLU A 62 -4.78 -17.02 2.19
N VAL A 63 -3.52 -17.41 2.42
CA VAL A 63 -2.84 -18.42 1.61
C VAL A 63 -2.35 -19.55 2.51
N GLU A 64 -3.07 -20.67 2.48
CA GLU A 64 -2.73 -21.85 3.26
C GLU A 64 -1.50 -22.59 2.67
N GLY A 65 -0.71 -23.20 3.55
CA GLY A 65 0.44 -24.01 3.17
C GLY A 65 1.69 -23.20 2.76
N VAL A 66 1.64 -21.87 2.80
CA VAL A 66 2.78 -21.03 2.41
C VAL A 66 3.10 -20.02 3.51
N SER A 67 4.25 -20.17 4.17
CA SER A 67 4.60 -19.31 5.30
C SER A 67 4.92 -17.88 4.88
N PHE A 68 4.55 -16.91 5.72
CA PHE A 68 4.85 -15.50 5.50
C PHE A 68 6.33 -15.26 5.19
N LEU A 69 7.22 -15.87 5.98
CA LEU A 69 8.67 -15.69 5.83
C LEU A 69 9.18 -16.18 4.48
N GLU A 70 8.69 -17.34 4.03
CA GLU A 70 9.13 -17.95 2.78
C GLU A 70 8.62 -17.16 1.57
N VAL A 71 7.35 -16.74 1.58
CA VAL A 71 6.80 -15.87 0.52
C VAL A 71 7.60 -14.60 0.39
N MET A 72 7.81 -13.87 1.49
CA MET A 72 8.54 -12.60 1.44
C MET A 72 9.98 -12.80 0.98
N ARG A 73 10.66 -13.83 1.47
CA ARG A 73 12.02 -14.16 1.06
C ARG A 73 12.11 -14.52 -0.43
N LEU A 74 11.14 -15.26 -0.94
CA LEU A 74 11.07 -15.63 -2.35
C LEU A 74 10.93 -14.40 -3.23
N ILE A 75 9.95 -13.55 -2.94
CA ILE A 75 9.69 -12.31 -3.70
C ILE A 75 10.92 -11.41 -3.71
N ILE A 76 11.54 -11.18 -2.56
CA ILE A 76 12.72 -10.31 -2.45
C ILE A 76 13.90 -10.91 -3.22
N ASN A 77 14.11 -12.22 -3.13
CA ASN A 77 15.20 -12.90 -3.81
C ASN A 77 15.04 -12.99 -5.33
N ASN A 78 13.79 -12.98 -5.83
CA ASN A 78 13.53 -12.94 -7.28
C ASN A 78 13.97 -11.61 -7.90
N ARG A 79 13.95 -10.53 -7.12
CA ARG A 79 14.38 -9.19 -7.56
C ARG A 79 15.90 -8.96 -7.40
N ARG A 80 16.64 -9.93 -6.87
CA ARG A 80 18.07 -9.79 -6.54
C ARG A 80 18.94 -10.71 -7.37
N SER A 81 20.17 -10.31 -7.57
CA SER A 81 21.20 -11.18 -8.17
C SER A 81 21.48 -12.39 -7.26
N LYS A 82 22.04 -13.45 -7.83
CA LYS A 82 22.40 -14.66 -7.05
C LYS A 82 23.32 -14.37 -5.87
N LYS A 83 24.19 -13.34 -5.97
CA LYS A 83 25.15 -12.94 -4.94
C LYS A 83 24.51 -12.11 -3.82
N ASP A 84 23.39 -11.44 -4.09
CA ASP A 84 22.76 -10.49 -3.18
C ASP A 84 21.53 -11.08 -2.48
N LYS A 85 21.31 -12.38 -2.58
CA LYS A 85 20.18 -13.05 -1.94
C LYS A 85 20.22 -12.89 -0.43
N VAL A 86 19.05 -12.60 0.17
CA VAL A 86 18.94 -12.44 1.62
C VAL A 86 19.25 -13.74 2.36
N ASN A 87 20.09 -13.65 3.38
CA ASN A 87 20.33 -14.74 4.31
C ASN A 87 19.08 -14.97 5.17
N GLN A 88 18.65 -16.23 5.29
CA GLN A 88 17.43 -16.59 6.00
C GLN A 88 17.40 -16.12 7.46
N PHE A 89 18.53 -16.25 8.17
CA PHE A 89 18.62 -15.86 9.58
C PHE A 89 18.49 -14.35 9.77
N ASN A 90 19.20 -13.56 8.97
CA ASN A 90 19.14 -12.10 9.03
C ASN A 90 17.77 -11.60 8.59
N PHE A 91 17.19 -12.21 7.56
CA PHE A 91 15.85 -11.86 7.09
C PHE A 91 14.78 -12.13 8.14
N ARG A 92 14.86 -13.28 8.83
CA ARG A 92 13.95 -13.57 9.95
C ARG A 92 14.03 -12.52 11.06
N LYS A 93 15.26 -12.07 11.42
CA LYS A 93 15.42 -10.98 12.40
C LYS A 93 14.75 -9.70 11.93
N GLN A 94 14.97 -9.31 10.68
CA GLN A 94 14.34 -8.14 10.07
C GLN A 94 12.81 -8.23 10.11
N VAL A 95 12.24 -9.38 9.75
CA VAL A 95 10.78 -9.61 9.81
C VAL A 95 10.26 -9.43 11.23
N ILE A 96 10.94 -9.97 12.25
CA ILE A 96 10.54 -9.84 13.66
C ILE A 96 10.63 -8.38 14.13
N GLU A 97 11.66 -7.64 13.74
CA GLU A 97 11.80 -6.22 14.12
C GLU A 97 10.71 -5.37 13.48
N LEU A 98 10.47 -5.53 12.18
CA LEU A 98 9.44 -4.79 11.48
C LEU A 98 8.02 -5.19 11.94
N SER A 99 7.80 -6.47 12.32
CA SER A 99 6.51 -6.88 12.87
C SER A 99 6.16 -6.15 14.18
N LYS A 100 7.16 -5.91 15.03
CA LYS A 100 6.98 -5.09 16.23
C LYS A 100 6.66 -3.64 15.86
N LYS A 101 7.35 -3.09 14.84
CA LYS A 101 7.14 -1.73 14.35
C LYS A 101 5.70 -1.51 13.88
N VAL A 102 5.12 -2.48 13.17
CA VAL A 102 3.71 -2.41 12.71
C VAL A 102 2.70 -2.81 13.78
N GLY A 103 3.13 -3.11 14.99
CA GLY A 103 2.25 -3.48 16.12
C GLY A 103 1.70 -4.91 16.06
N LEU A 104 2.35 -5.82 15.34
CA LEU A 104 2.06 -7.25 15.38
C LEU A 104 2.78 -7.89 16.57
N LYS A 105 2.10 -7.97 17.72
CA LYS A 105 2.64 -8.60 18.92
C LYS A 105 2.72 -10.12 18.73
N ASN A 106 3.86 -10.72 19.14
CA ASN A 106 4.07 -12.17 19.08
C ASN A 106 3.96 -12.78 17.66
N PHE A 107 4.30 -12.00 16.63
CA PHE A 107 4.28 -12.47 15.25
C PHE A 107 5.16 -13.69 15.05
N LYS A 108 4.59 -14.72 14.43
CA LYS A 108 5.28 -15.98 14.10
C LYS A 108 5.58 -16.02 12.59
N PRO A 109 6.80 -15.76 12.14
CA PRO A 109 7.12 -15.64 10.70
C PRO A 109 6.85 -16.90 9.86
N TYR A 110 6.82 -18.06 10.49
CA TYR A 110 6.54 -19.35 9.83
C TYR A 110 5.05 -19.70 9.74
N ARG A 111 4.17 -18.83 10.23
CA ARG A 111 2.73 -19.01 10.08
C ARG A 111 2.35 -18.75 8.61
N ASP A 112 1.33 -19.44 8.15
CA ASP A 112 0.78 -19.27 6.81
C ASP A 112 0.31 -17.83 6.60
N LEU A 113 0.44 -17.35 5.37
CA LEU A 113 0.19 -15.95 5.01
C LEU A 113 -1.27 -15.59 5.31
N ASN A 114 -1.45 -14.68 6.28
CA ASN A 114 -2.74 -14.15 6.74
C ASN A 114 -3.71 -15.17 7.36
N VAL A 115 -3.40 -16.46 7.39
CA VAL A 115 -4.32 -17.50 7.86
C VAL A 115 -4.60 -17.34 9.36
N GLY A 116 -5.91 -17.21 9.69
CA GLY A 116 -6.39 -17.05 11.06
C GLY A 116 -5.95 -15.76 11.73
N PHE A 117 -5.61 -14.71 10.97
CA PHE A 117 -5.43 -13.37 11.50
C PHE A 117 -6.79 -12.68 11.63
N SER A 118 -6.93 -11.84 12.66
CA SER A 118 -8.01 -10.87 12.71
C SER A 118 -7.88 -9.84 11.58
N GLY A 119 -8.96 -9.12 11.28
CA GLY A 119 -8.93 -8.08 10.24
C GLY A 119 -7.80 -7.04 10.47
N GLY A 120 -7.65 -6.57 11.71
CA GLY A 120 -6.58 -5.64 12.06
C GLY A 120 -5.17 -6.25 11.94
N GLU A 121 -5.00 -7.54 12.28
CA GLU A 121 -3.72 -8.24 12.10
C GLU A 121 -3.38 -8.42 10.61
N LYS A 122 -4.36 -8.71 9.75
CA LYS A 122 -4.18 -8.78 8.29
C LYS A 122 -3.69 -7.45 7.74
N LYS A 123 -4.30 -6.33 8.12
CA LYS A 123 -3.86 -4.99 7.74
C LYS A 123 -2.44 -4.69 8.18
N LYS A 124 -2.10 -4.99 9.43
CA LYS A 124 -0.74 -4.85 9.94
C LYS A 124 0.26 -5.74 9.19
N ALA A 125 -0.13 -6.95 8.80
CA ALA A 125 0.70 -7.86 8.01
C ALA A 125 0.95 -7.32 6.59
N GLU A 126 -0.02 -6.66 5.96
CA GLU A 126 0.19 -5.97 4.67
C GLU A 126 1.17 -4.80 4.80
N ILE A 127 1.06 -3.99 5.86
CA ILE A 127 2.04 -2.92 6.12
C ILE A 127 3.44 -3.51 6.38
N LEU A 128 3.52 -4.66 7.06
CA LEU A 128 4.79 -5.40 7.22
C LEU A 128 5.36 -5.84 5.85
N GLN A 129 4.52 -6.39 4.96
CA GLN A 129 4.93 -6.74 3.59
C GLN A 129 5.45 -5.51 2.84
N MET A 130 4.72 -4.40 2.88
CA MET A 130 5.13 -3.13 2.28
C MET A 130 6.52 -2.70 2.76
N LEU A 131 6.77 -2.73 4.07
CA LEU A 131 8.06 -2.33 4.64
C LEU A 131 9.21 -3.28 4.22
N LEU A 132 8.94 -4.59 4.10
CA LEU A 132 9.91 -5.59 3.67
C LEU A 132 10.25 -5.48 2.18
N LEU A 133 9.26 -5.18 1.35
CA LEU A 133 9.40 -5.07 -0.10
C LEU A 133 10.02 -3.74 -0.54
N ASP A 134 9.97 -2.72 0.31
CA ASP A 134 10.49 -1.37 0.08
C ASP A 134 10.14 -0.78 -1.30
N PRO A 135 8.82 -0.70 -1.66
CA PRO A 135 8.39 -0.22 -2.97
C PRO A 135 8.65 1.29 -3.15
N GLU A 136 8.61 1.75 -4.41
CA GLU A 136 8.68 3.18 -4.76
C GLU A 136 7.31 3.85 -4.79
N VAL A 137 6.30 3.11 -5.24
CA VAL A 137 4.90 3.55 -5.24
C VAL A 137 4.12 2.65 -4.30
N ILE A 138 3.46 3.26 -3.35
CA ILE A 138 2.65 2.62 -2.31
C ILE A 138 1.20 3.04 -2.50
N ILE A 139 0.32 2.08 -2.74
CA ILE A 139 -1.12 2.32 -2.83
C ILE A 139 -1.76 1.66 -1.61
N LEU A 140 -2.42 2.45 -0.79
CA LEU A 140 -3.10 2.00 0.43
C LEU A 140 -4.60 2.24 0.27
N ASP A 141 -5.37 1.17 0.12
CA ASP A 141 -6.82 1.24 -0.02
C ASP A 141 -7.50 0.87 1.30
N GLU A 142 -8.01 1.89 2.00
CA GLU A 142 -8.62 1.80 3.33
C GLU A 142 -7.78 1.01 4.35
N PRO A 143 -6.49 1.35 4.53
CA PRO A 143 -5.57 0.61 5.39
C PRO A 143 -5.92 0.71 6.87
N ASP A 144 -6.74 1.66 7.24
CA ASP A 144 -7.19 2.00 8.59
C ASP A 144 -8.50 1.28 8.99
N SER A 145 -9.15 0.60 8.06
CA SER A 145 -10.39 -0.13 8.34
C SER A 145 -10.17 -1.23 9.39
N GLY A 146 -10.95 -1.17 10.48
CA GLY A 146 -10.86 -2.15 11.57
C GLY A 146 -9.63 -2.04 12.48
N LEU A 147 -8.87 -0.95 12.39
CA LEU A 147 -7.79 -0.63 13.31
C LEU A 147 -8.30 0.16 14.53
N ASP A 148 -7.67 -0.06 15.68
CA ASP A 148 -7.82 0.78 16.87
C ASP A 148 -7.05 2.11 16.74
N ILE A 149 -7.31 3.05 17.64
CA ILE A 149 -6.73 4.40 17.61
C ILE A 149 -5.20 4.35 17.64
N ASP A 150 -4.61 3.52 18.52
CA ASP A 150 -3.15 3.39 18.63
C ASP A 150 -2.54 2.83 17.34
N SER A 151 -3.24 1.91 16.67
CA SER A 151 -2.81 1.34 15.40
C SER A 151 -2.92 2.35 14.25
N ILE A 152 -3.93 3.23 14.26
CA ILE A 152 -4.06 4.34 13.29
C ILE A 152 -2.89 5.32 13.47
N ASP A 153 -2.53 5.67 14.70
CA ASP A 153 -1.40 6.55 14.99
C ASP A 153 -0.08 5.96 14.49
N ASN A 154 0.13 4.68 14.75
CA ASN A 154 1.30 3.97 14.27
C ASN A 154 1.35 3.91 12.73
N LEU A 155 0.21 3.64 12.08
CA LEU A 155 0.09 3.63 10.61
C LEU A 155 0.43 5.01 10.02
N ALA A 156 -0.10 6.10 10.59
CA ALA A 156 0.20 7.45 10.15
C ALA A 156 1.70 7.77 10.25
N ASN A 157 2.35 7.37 11.35
CA ASN A 157 3.78 7.53 11.52
C ASN A 157 4.59 6.77 10.46
N ILE A 158 4.20 5.51 10.16
CA ILE A 158 4.85 4.70 9.13
C ILE A 158 4.69 5.36 7.76
N ILE A 159 3.48 5.82 7.40
CA ILE A 159 3.24 6.52 6.13
C ILE A 159 4.13 7.75 6.01
N ASN A 160 4.21 8.59 7.06
CA ASN A 160 5.04 9.79 7.06
C ASN A 160 6.54 9.46 6.97
N GLU A 161 7.00 8.37 7.58
CA GLU A 161 8.39 7.90 7.45
C GLU A 161 8.69 7.43 6.03
N GLU A 162 7.79 6.69 5.39
CA GLU A 162 7.97 6.23 4.02
C GLU A 162 7.96 7.41 3.02
N LYS A 163 7.10 8.42 3.27
CA LYS A 163 7.10 9.68 2.50
C LYS A 163 8.46 10.39 2.55
N LYS A 164 9.09 10.46 3.72
CA LYS A 164 10.43 11.08 3.88
C LYS A 164 11.53 10.37 3.08
N LYS A 165 11.29 9.14 2.62
CA LYS A 165 12.21 8.40 1.74
C LYS A 165 11.97 8.69 0.24
N ASN A 166 11.25 9.76 -0.09
CA ASN A 166 10.89 10.16 -1.46
C ASN A 166 10.04 9.12 -2.20
N LYS A 167 9.21 8.39 -1.49
CA LYS A 167 8.25 7.46 -2.10
C LYS A 167 6.97 8.17 -2.49
N THR A 168 6.35 7.71 -3.56
CA THR A 168 5.00 8.14 -3.93
C THR A 168 3.98 7.30 -3.16
N ILE A 169 3.10 7.97 -2.40
CA ILE A 169 2.07 7.29 -1.61
C ILE A 169 0.70 7.76 -2.07
N ILE A 170 -0.12 6.81 -2.51
CA ILE A 170 -1.54 7.02 -2.83
C ILE A 170 -2.34 6.42 -1.68
N LEU A 171 -2.93 7.29 -0.87
CA LEU A 171 -3.75 6.89 0.27
C LEU A 171 -5.22 7.12 -0.02
N ILE A 172 -6.00 6.06 0.00
CA ILE A 172 -7.46 6.11 -0.04
C ILE A 172 -7.96 5.82 1.36
N SER A 173 -8.58 6.81 1.97
CA SER A 173 -9.25 6.69 3.27
C SER A 173 -10.39 7.70 3.37
N HIS A 174 -11.36 7.38 4.19
CA HIS A 174 -12.44 8.29 4.58
C HIS A 174 -12.40 8.61 6.08
N HIS A 175 -11.46 8.06 6.83
CA HIS A 175 -11.30 8.27 8.25
C HIS A 175 -10.50 9.54 8.56
N LYS A 176 -11.17 10.47 9.27
CA LYS A 176 -10.58 11.74 9.66
C LYS A 176 -9.31 11.57 10.50
N ASP A 177 -9.31 10.58 11.39
CA ASP A 177 -8.20 10.36 12.33
C ASP A 177 -6.90 10.04 11.62
N LEU A 178 -6.92 9.19 10.58
CA LEU A 178 -5.73 8.92 9.77
C LEU A 178 -5.34 10.15 8.94
N LEU A 179 -6.29 10.73 8.19
CA LEU A 179 -6.02 11.82 7.26
C LEU A 179 -5.52 13.09 7.95
N SER A 180 -5.89 13.34 9.21
CA SER A 180 -5.40 14.47 10.00
C SER A 180 -3.96 14.32 10.51
N LYS A 181 -3.42 13.09 10.52
CA LYS A 181 -2.08 12.75 11.04
C LYS A 181 -1.05 12.50 9.96
N VAL A 182 -1.50 12.31 8.72
CA VAL A 182 -0.62 12.09 7.56
C VAL A 182 -0.30 13.43 6.90
N ASP A 183 0.97 13.63 6.56
CA ASP A 183 1.43 14.78 5.79
C ASP A 183 1.06 14.63 4.31
N ILE A 184 0.01 15.34 3.87
CA ILE A 184 -0.60 15.22 2.54
C ILE A 184 -0.10 16.36 1.63
N ASP A 185 0.51 16.03 0.50
CA ASP A 185 0.97 17.03 -0.50
C ASP A 185 -0.16 17.44 -1.46
N ALA A 186 -1.08 16.54 -1.73
CA ALA A 186 -2.14 16.73 -2.72
C ALA A 186 -3.38 15.91 -2.36
N LEU A 187 -4.54 16.52 -2.56
CA LEU A 187 -5.84 15.86 -2.42
C LEU A 187 -6.54 15.81 -3.77
N TYR A 188 -7.12 14.67 -4.09
CA TYR A 188 -7.98 14.48 -5.26
C TYR A 188 -9.32 13.90 -4.81
N ILE A 189 -10.40 14.41 -5.39
CA ILE A 189 -11.74 13.91 -5.11
C ILE A 189 -12.21 13.12 -6.32
N LEU A 190 -12.56 11.87 -6.11
CA LEU A 190 -13.17 11.03 -7.14
C LEU A 190 -14.68 11.02 -6.97
N LYS A 191 -15.41 11.47 -7.99
CA LYS A 191 -16.88 11.55 -8.01
C LYS A 191 -17.39 11.10 -9.37
N ASN A 192 -18.28 10.12 -9.39
CA ASN A 192 -18.88 9.56 -10.63
C ASN A 192 -17.82 9.16 -11.67
N GLY A 193 -16.77 8.47 -11.27
CA GLY A 193 -15.68 8.03 -12.15
C GLY A 193 -14.72 9.13 -12.62
N ASN A 194 -14.93 10.39 -12.22
CA ASN A 194 -14.06 11.50 -12.60
C ASN A 194 -13.22 11.98 -11.44
N ILE A 195 -11.93 12.26 -11.72
CA ILE A 195 -11.00 12.82 -10.76
C ILE A 195 -11.06 14.35 -10.84
N SER A 196 -11.27 15.00 -9.69
CA SER A 196 -11.21 16.46 -9.58
C SER A 196 -9.81 17.00 -9.87
N LYS A 197 -9.71 18.29 -10.12
CA LYS A 197 -8.40 18.97 -10.09
C LYS A 197 -7.79 18.84 -8.69
N LYS A 198 -6.45 18.91 -8.64
CA LYS A 198 -5.68 18.90 -7.40
C LYS A 198 -6.21 19.95 -6.42
N GLN A 199 -6.55 19.53 -5.22
CA GLN A 199 -7.03 20.36 -4.13
C GLN A 199 -5.97 20.53 -3.04
N LYS A 200 -6.12 21.56 -2.24
CA LYS A 200 -5.29 21.73 -1.03
C LYS A 200 -5.82 20.83 0.11
N PRO A 201 -4.97 20.28 0.98
CA PRO A 201 -5.40 19.41 2.08
C PRO A 201 -6.45 20.04 3.01
N GLN A 202 -6.47 21.38 3.14
CA GLN A 202 -7.40 22.12 3.99
C GLN A 202 -8.87 21.89 3.64
N ILE A 203 -9.16 21.50 2.38
CA ILE A 203 -10.54 21.20 1.95
C ILE A 203 -11.11 19.96 2.68
N LEU A 204 -10.27 19.12 3.29
CA LEU A 204 -10.73 17.99 4.10
C LEU A 204 -11.65 18.43 5.24
N GLU A 205 -11.34 19.55 5.90
CA GLU A 205 -12.19 20.06 6.99
C GLU A 205 -13.58 20.47 6.49
N GLU A 206 -13.64 21.04 5.29
CA GLU A 206 -14.90 21.42 4.65
C GLU A 206 -15.71 20.18 4.28
N ILE A 207 -15.06 19.19 3.65
CA ILE A 207 -15.69 17.90 3.30
C ILE A 207 -16.29 17.21 4.53
N TYR A 208 -15.58 17.22 5.66
CA TYR A 208 -16.10 16.61 6.90
C TYR A 208 -17.26 17.38 7.52
N LYS A 209 -17.42 18.67 7.23
CA LYS A 209 -18.55 19.50 7.71
C LYS A 209 -19.76 19.42 6.80
N THR A 210 -19.55 19.45 5.49
CA THR A 210 -20.62 19.64 4.49
C THR A 210 -20.91 18.39 3.66
N GLY A 211 -20.05 17.36 3.74
CA GLY A 211 -20.13 16.17 2.88
C GLY A 211 -19.58 16.41 1.47
N PHE A 212 -19.60 15.34 0.67
CA PHE A 212 -19.13 15.39 -0.73
C PHE A 212 -20.14 16.02 -1.71
N GLU A 213 -21.37 16.26 -1.28
CA GLU A 213 -22.41 16.83 -2.15
C GLU A 213 -22.24 18.34 -2.38
N ALA A 214 -21.56 19.01 -1.47
CA ALA A 214 -21.29 20.44 -1.53
C ALA A 214 -20.12 20.83 -2.47
N LEU A 215 -19.44 19.81 -3.03
CA LEU A 215 -18.30 19.92 -3.97
C LEU A 215 -18.73 19.44 -5.38
#